data_d4914eba5c47075502fff500ee0875be
#
_entry.id   d4914eba5c47075502fff500ee0875be
#
_cell.length_a   1.000
_cell.length_b   1.000
_cell.length_c   1.000
_cell.angle_alpha   90.00
_cell.angle_beta   90.00
_cell.angle_gamma   90.00
#
_symmetry.space_group_name_H-M   'P 1'
#
loop_
_entity.id
_entity.type
_entity.pdbx_description
1 polymer ?
#
loop_
_entity_poly.entity_id
_entity_poly.type
_entity_poly.pdbx_seq_one_letter_code
_entity_poly.pdbx_strand_id
1 'polypeptide(L)'
;CTHIKPPGDIVKLHDRLFYALQPPLEMMLDNGEFHFAFDPYPYQFAGIAFRFPRHAAILADEMGLGKTMQAILSIRLLIRSGEVRSVLLICPKPLVSNWKREFALWAPEIALDVIEGDQTRREFQWQQPMIVKLANYELMTRDESLVESLGLEFDLVVLDEAQRIKNRSSATSRAVRALQRTRSWALTGTPVENSAEDLVGIFEFISPGYLRSEMRPRTMGVAAEDFVLRRTKDMVLTDLPPKMYHDAEIELSYSQAQSYQRAEKDGVLRLSEMGHELKIQHVFELVLRLKQICNFDPVSGASSKLDRLEADLEEVAASGKKAIIFSQWVDRKSTRLNSSHKPISYAVFCLKKQTPNDSPTPHSPSFSSHTFY
;
A
#
# COMPACT_ATOMS: atom_id res chain seq x y z
N CYS A 1 25.06 -13.36 -9.98
CA CYS A 1 24.59 -13.15 -11.35
C CYS A 1 23.16 -13.65 -11.48
N THR A 2 22.25 -12.77 -11.87
CA THR A 2 20.81 -13.04 -11.99
C THR A 2 20.46 -13.27 -13.45
N HIS A 3 20.11 -14.50 -13.81
CA HIS A 3 19.67 -14.82 -15.17
C HIS A 3 18.15 -14.72 -15.29
N ILE A 4 17.69 -14.22 -16.42
CA ILE A 4 16.27 -14.13 -16.77
C ILE A 4 15.80 -15.54 -17.12
N LYS A 5 14.78 -16.05 -16.40
CA LYS A 5 14.18 -17.35 -16.70
C LYS A 5 12.87 -17.13 -17.48
N PRO A 6 12.73 -17.74 -18.67
CA PRO A 6 11.48 -17.67 -19.39
C PRO A 6 10.34 -18.25 -18.55
N PRO A 7 9.15 -17.61 -18.51
CA PRO A 7 8.00 -18.18 -17.84
C PRO A 7 7.53 -19.48 -18.48
N GLY A 8 6.84 -20.32 -17.71
CA GLY A 8 6.43 -21.67 -18.17
C GLY A 8 5.41 -21.68 -19.29
N ASP A 9 4.66 -20.58 -19.47
CA ASP A 9 3.63 -20.38 -20.50
C ASP A 9 4.19 -20.02 -21.88
N ILE A 10 5.48 -19.70 -21.99
CA ILE A 10 6.13 -19.46 -23.31
C ILE A 10 6.30 -20.79 -24.03
N VAL A 11 5.46 -21.02 -25.04
CA VAL A 11 5.43 -22.26 -25.82
C VAL A 11 6.47 -22.26 -26.94
N LYS A 12 6.76 -21.11 -27.56
CA LYS A 12 7.68 -21.02 -28.69
C LYS A 12 9.13 -21.14 -28.24
N LEU A 13 9.85 -22.08 -28.81
CA LEU A 13 11.28 -22.33 -28.56
C LEU A 13 12.14 -21.07 -28.77
N HIS A 14 11.86 -20.30 -29.83
CA HIS A 14 12.52 -19.04 -30.13
C HIS A 14 12.48 -18.06 -28.95
N ASP A 15 11.29 -17.86 -28.38
CA ASP A 15 11.11 -16.91 -27.28
C ASP A 15 11.80 -17.41 -25.98
N ARG A 16 11.77 -18.73 -25.75
CA ARG A 16 12.50 -19.33 -24.61
C ARG A 16 14.01 -19.17 -24.76
N LEU A 17 14.55 -19.38 -25.95
CA LEU A 17 15.96 -19.19 -26.23
C LEU A 17 16.36 -17.72 -26.13
N PHE A 18 15.53 -16.81 -26.60
CA PHE A 18 15.78 -15.37 -26.45
C PHE A 18 16.07 -14.99 -25.01
N TYR A 19 15.22 -15.37 -24.06
CA TYR A 19 15.43 -15.08 -22.65
C TYR A 19 16.58 -15.87 -22.01
N ALA A 20 16.76 -17.13 -22.41
CA ALA A 20 17.84 -17.96 -21.88
C ALA A 20 19.26 -17.51 -22.32
N LEU A 21 19.34 -16.86 -23.48
CA LEU A 21 20.59 -16.33 -24.03
C LEU A 21 20.90 -14.90 -23.61
N GLN A 22 19.99 -14.21 -22.91
CA GLN A 22 20.28 -12.89 -22.36
C GLN A 22 21.47 -12.95 -21.39
N PRO A 23 22.34 -11.94 -21.38
CA PRO A 23 23.37 -11.83 -20.37
C PRO A 23 22.74 -11.70 -18.97
N PRO A 24 23.49 -11.92 -17.88
CA PRO A 24 23.03 -11.64 -16.54
C PRO A 24 22.46 -10.25 -16.45
N LEU A 25 21.37 -10.10 -15.69
CA LEU A 25 20.63 -8.84 -15.57
C LEU A 25 21.52 -7.69 -15.07
N GLU A 26 22.45 -7.98 -14.18
CA GLU A 26 23.43 -7.02 -13.68
C GLU A 26 24.27 -6.44 -14.84
N MET A 27 24.69 -7.29 -15.80
CA MET A 27 25.41 -6.82 -16.98
C MET A 27 24.55 -6.01 -17.94
N MET A 28 23.26 -6.35 -18.07
CA MET A 28 22.33 -5.58 -18.89
C MET A 28 22.10 -4.18 -18.31
N LEU A 29 22.20 -4.05 -17.01
CA LEU A 29 21.99 -2.81 -16.28
C LEU A 29 23.28 -2.01 -16.05
N ASP A 30 24.47 -2.66 -16.11
CA ASP A 30 25.80 -2.07 -15.82
C ASP A 30 26.55 -1.59 -17.07
N ASN A 31 25.98 -1.69 -18.25
CA ASN A 31 26.62 -1.28 -19.51
C ASN A 31 26.97 0.22 -19.63
N GLY A 32 27.18 0.91 -18.50
CA GLY A 32 27.57 2.33 -18.44
C GLY A 32 26.47 3.33 -18.84
N GLU A 33 25.33 2.83 -19.28
CA GLU A 33 24.20 3.65 -19.74
C GLU A 33 23.07 3.76 -18.70
N PHE A 34 23.09 2.89 -17.66
CA PHE A 34 22.19 2.97 -16.54
C PHE A 34 22.93 3.51 -15.31
N HIS A 35 22.72 4.77 -15.00
CA HIS A 35 23.13 5.28 -13.69
C HIS A 35 22.06 4.93 -12.67
N PHE A 36 22.44 4.22 -11.61
CA PHE A 36 21.60 3.97 -10.45
C PHE A 36 21.96 4.97 -9.35
N ALA A 37 20.95 5.50 -8.70
CA ALA A 37 21.17 6.34 -7.51
C ALA A 37 21.79 5.52 -6.36
N PHE A 38 21.48 4.22 -6.30
CA PHE A 38 22.00 3.23 -5.35
C PHE A 38 22.03 1.86 -6.03
N ASP A 39 22.95 0.99 -5.61
CA ASP A 39 23.00 -0.38 -6.09
C ASP A 39 21.80 -1.18 -5.57
N PRO A 40 21.00 -1.80 -6.46
CA PRO A 40 19.92 -2.66 -6.04
C PRO A 40 20.42 -3.91 -5.31
N TYR A 41 19.68 -4.34 -4.30
CA TYR A 41 19.98 -5.59 -3.61
C TYR A 41 19.79 -6.82 -4.53
N PRO A 42 20.50 -7.94 -4.29
CA PRO A 42 20.38 -9.16 -5.10
C PRO A 42 18.93 -9.65 -5.28
N TYR A 43 18.13 -9.58 -4.23
CA TYR A 43 16.72 -9.97 -4.32
C TYR A 43 15.90 -9.02 -5.20
N GLN A 44 16.29 -7.74 -5.29
CA GLN A 44 15.62 -6.76 -6.17
C GLN A 44 15.91 -7.08 -7.64
N PHE A 45 17.15 -7.43 -7.96
CA PHE A 45 17.48 -7.96 -9.29
C PHE A 45 16.66 -9.20 -9.64
N ALA A 46 16.51 -10.15 -8.70
CA ALA A 46 15.65 -11.31 -8.90
C ALA A 46 14.18 -10.93 -9.18
N GLY A 47 13.66 -9.88 -8.53
CA GLY A 47 12.32 -9.37 -8.78
C GLY A 47 12.17 -8.68 -10.14
N ILE A 48 13.19 -8.01 -10.62
CA ILE A 48 13.23 -7.43 -11.98
C ILE A 48 13.28 -8.57 -13.01
N ALA A 49 14.19 -9.54 -12.85
CA ALA A 49 14.32 -10.70 -13.71
C ALA A 49 13.04 -11.55 -13.79
N PHE A 50 12.30 -11.65 -12.69
CA PHE A 50 11.01 -12.33 -12.65
C PHE A 50 9.97 -11.64 -13.56
N ARG A 51 9.87 -10.32 -13.52
CA ARG A 51 8.82 -9.57 -14.24
C ARG A 51 9.14 -9.30 -15.69
N PHE A 52 10.40 -9.01 -15.98
CA PHE A 52 10.81 -8.59 -17.32
C PHE A 52 10.25 -9.48 -18.45
N PRO A 53 10.33 -10.82 -18.40
CA PRO A 53 9.81 -11.68 -19.45
C PRO A 53 8.29 -11.92 -19.38
N ARG A 54 7.60 -11.48 -18.31
CA ARG A 54 6.20 -11.87 -18.05
C ARG A 54 5.21 -10.84 -18.56
N HIS A 55 4.23 -11.32 -19.31
CA HIS A 55 3.06 -10.52 -19.67
C HIS A 55 2.12 -10.31 -18.47
N ALA A 56 2.00 -11.30 -17.61
CA ALA A 56 1.18 -11.28 -16.41
C ALA A 56 2.05 -11.56 -15.17
N ALA A 57 2.09 -10.65 -14.20
CA ALA A 57 2.90 -10.83 -13.00
C ALA A 57 2.32 -10.11 -11.77
N ILE A 58 2.47 -10.72 -10.61
CA ILE A 58 2.17 -10.13 -9.30
C ILE A 58 3.46 -10.09 -8.49
N LEU A 59 3.91 -8.90 -8.12
CA LEU A 59 4.96 -8.73 -7.13
C LEU A 59 4.33 -8.51 -5.77
N ALA A 60 4.37 -9.55 -4.95
CA ALA A 60 3.72 -9.63 -3.65
C ALA A 60 4.72 -9.52 -2.47
N ASP A 61 5.85 -8.90 -2.71
CA ASP A 61 6.88 -8.68 -1.69
C ASP A 61 6.34 -7.90 -0.49
N GLU A 62 6.84 -8.22 0.69
CA GLU A 62 6.51 -7.48 1.91
C GLU A 62 6.78 -5.98 1.75
N MET A 63 6.04 -5.16 2.50
CA MET A 63 6.20 -3.70 2.48
C MET A 63 7.64 -3.32 2.86
N GLY A 64 8.21 -2.36 2.11
CA GLY A 64 9.58 -1.90 2.34
C GLY A 64 10.68 -2.66 1.57
N LEU A 65 10.36 -3.69 0.79
CA LEU A 65 11.32 -4.40 -0.07
C LEU A 65 11.55 -3.73 -1.44
N GLY A 66 11.08 -2.49 -1.63
CA GLY A 66 11.36 -1.72 -2.83
C GLY A 66 10.57 -2.14 -4.07
N LYS A 67 9.30 -2.56 -3.94
CA LYS A 67 8.43 -2.93 -5.07
C LYS A 67 8.35 -1.85 -6.15
N THR A 68 8.25 -0.58 -5.75
CA THR A 68 8.19 0.57 -6.65
C THR A 68 9.44 0.68 -7.52
N MET A 69 10.61 0.68 -6.90
CA MET A 69 11.90 0.72 -7.60
C MET A 69 12.06 -0.47 -8.57
N GLN A 70 11.77 -1.69 -8.09
CA GLN A 70 11.82 -2.88 -8.93
C GLN A 70 10.87 -2.77 -10.14
N ALA A 71 9.68 -2.15 -9.98
CA ALA A 71 8.74 -1.92 -11.08
C ALA A 71 9.30 -0.90 -12.07
N ILE A 72 9.84 0.21 -11.60
CA ILE A 72 10.43 1.25 -12.44
C ILE A 72 11.59 0.70 -13.27
N LEU A 73 12.50 -0.05 -12.65
CA LEU A 73 13.63 -0.63 -13.38
C LEU A 73 13.19 -1.68 -14.39
N SER A 74 12.15 -2.47 -14.10
CA SER A 74 11.59 -3.41 -15.09
C SER A 74 10.93 -2.68 -16.27
N ILE A 75 10.20 -1.58 -16.02
CA ILE A 75 9.62 -0.72 -17.05
C ILE A 75 10.74 -0.09 -17.90
N ARG A 76 11.77 0.44 -17.26
CA ARG A 76 12.94 1.05 -17.91
C ARG A 76 13.61 0.08 -18.88
N LEU A 77 13.79 -1.18 -18.46
CA LEU A 77 14.34 -2.23 -19.33
C LEU A 77 13.44 -2.53 -20.52
N LEU A 78 12.13 -2.68 -20.31
CA LEU A 78 11.16 -2.96 -21.38
C LEU A 78 11.08 -1.82 -22.41
N ILE A 79 11.14 -0.57 -21.97
CA ILE A 79 11.17 0.59 -22.85
C ILE A 79 12.47 0.57 -23.68
N ARG A 80 13.60 0.29 -23.03
CA ARG A 80 14.90 0.25 -23.70
C ARG A 80 15.04 -0.90 -24.70
N SER A 81 14.50 -2.08 -24.38
CA SER A 81 14.47 -3.22 -25.32
C SER A 81 13.51 -2.98 -26.49
N GLY A 82 12.71 -1.92 -26.44
CA GLY A 82 11.69 -1.62 -27.46
C GLY A 82 10.45 -2.48 -27.38
N GLU A 83 10.32 -3.31 -26.33
CA GLU A 83 9.16 -4.19 -26.13
C GLU A 83 7.91 -3.42 -25.64
N VAL A 84 8.11 -2.25 -25.04
CA VAL A 84 7.04 -1.42 -24.47
C VAL A 84 7.26 0.03 -24.86
N ARG A 85 6.20 0.68 -25.37
CA ARG A 85 6.19 2.10 -25.78
C ARG A 85 5.11 2.90 -25.10
N SER A 86 4.12 2.23 -24.49
CA SER A 86 3.05 2.88 -23.75
C SER A 86 2.78 2.15 -22.43
N VAL A 87 2.90 2.89 -21.32
CA VAL A 87 2.73 2.37 -19.97
C VAL A 87 1.69 3.21 -19.24
N LEU A 88 0.71 2.55 -18.65
CA LEU A 88 -0.19 3.19 -17.68
C LEU A 88 0.10 2.63 -16.29
N LEU A 89 0.44 3.53 -15.37
CA LEU A 89 0.66 3.27 -13.96
C LEU A 89 -0.54 3.76 -13.16
N ILE A 90 -1.14 2.88 -12.38
CA ILE A 90 -2.30 3.22 -11.55
C ILE A 90 -1.95 2.96 -10.09
N CYS A 91 -2.04 4.01 -9.27
CA CYS A 91 -1.75 3.93 -7.84
C CYS A 91 -2.81 4.64 -6.99
N PRO A 92 -2.83 4.42 -5.67
CA PRO A 92 -3.59 5.25 -4.75
C PRO A 92 -3.19 6.72 -4.84
N LYS A 93 -4.15 7.64 -4.76
CA LYS A 93 -3.90 9.09 -4.85
C LYS A 93 -2.76 9.60 -3.95
N PRO A 94 -2.63 9.17 -2.67
CA PRO A 94 -1.52 9.61 -1.81
C PRO A 94 -0.13 9.16 -2.30
N LEU A 95 -0.05 8.13 -3.15
CA LEU A 95 1.22 7.59 -3.64
C LEU A 95 1.70 8.23 -4.95
N VAL A 96 0.90 9.07 -5.59
CA VAL A 96 1.26 9.74 -6.86
C VAL A 96 2.56 10.54 -6.73
N SER A 97 2.71 11.33 -5.67
CA SER A 97 3.93 12.12 -5.41
C SER A 97 5.15 11.23 -5.14
N ASN A 98 4.94 10.10 -4.48
CA ASN A 98 6.00 9.11 -4.26
C ASN A 98 6.47 8.49 -5.59
N TRP A 99 5.54 8.06 -6.45
CA TRP A 99 5.87 7.52 -7.76
C TRP A 99 6.63 8.52 -8.63
N LYS A 100 6.23 9.81 -8.63
CA LYS A 100 6.98 10.87 -9.35
C LYS A 100 8.42 10.95 -8.87
N ARG A 101 8.63 10.97 -7.56
CA ARG A 101 9.97 11.07 -6.96
C ARG A 101 10.81 9.83 -7.29
N GLU A 102 10.24 8.65 -7.18
CA GLU A 102 10.93 7.40 -7.48
C GLU A 102 11.28 7.28 -8.98
N PHE A 103 10.39 7.71 -9.88
CA PHE A 103 10.70 7.78 -11.31
C PHE A 103 11.85 8.73 -11.60
N ALA A 104 11.84 9.94 -11.04
CA ALA A 104 12.93 10.90 -11.19
C ALA A 104 14.28 10.37 -10.67
N LEU A 105 14.24 9.48 -9.67
CA LEU A 105 15.43 8.86 -9.09
C LEU A 105 15.95 7.68 -9.90
N TRP A 106 15.06 6.77 -10.36
CA TRP A 106 15.43 5.47 -10.93
C TRP A 106 15.35 5.41 -12.44
N ALA A 107 14.67 6.36 -13.09
CA ALA A 107 14.51 6.45 -14.53
C ALA A 107 14.40 7.91 -15.00
N PRO A 108 15.39 8.77 -14.71
CA PRO A 108 15.31 10.22 -14.97
C PRO A 108 15.16 10.57 -16.45
N GLU A 109 15.57 9.68 -17.35
CA GLU A 109 15.44 9.83 -18.80
C GLU A 109 14.03 9.54 -19.32
N ILE A 110 13.16 8.92 -18.52
CA ILE A 110 11.80 8.57 -18.93
C ILE A 110 10.85 9.67 -18.46
N ALA A 111 10.25 10.38 -19.39
CA ALA A 111 9.23 11.35 -19.10
C ALA A 111 7.96 10.69 -18.56
N LEU A 112 7.53 11.12 -17.39
CA LEU A 112 6.32 10.68 -16.70
C LEU A 112 5.26 11.79 -16.74
N ASP A 113 4.10 11.54 -17.33
CA ASP A 113 2.95 12.45 -17.27
C ASP A 113 1.96 11.99 -16.19
N VAL A 114 1.57 12.91 -15.32
CA VAL A 114 0.61 12.66 -14.25
C VAL A 114 -0.75 13.18 -14.67
N ILE A 115 -1.71 12.28 -14.80
CA ILE A 115 -3.10 12.63 -15.13
C ILE A 115 -3.75 13.28 -13.90
N GLU A 116 -3.97 14.59 -13.98
CA GLU A 116 -4.51 15.38 -12.86
C GLU A 116 -5.21 16.67 -13.34
N GLY A 117 -5.98 17.30 -12.45
CA GLY A 117 -6.66 18.56 -12.72
C GLY A 117 -8.13 18.39 -13.11
N ASP A 118 -8.66 19.39 -13.78
CA ASP A 118 -10.02 19.37 -14.30
C ASP A 118 -10.18 18.44 -15.52
N GLN A 119 -11.39 18.27 -16.00
CA GLN A 119 -11.70 17.36 -17.10
C GLN A 119 -10.96 17.74 -18.38
N THR A 120 -10.98 19.01 -18.76
CA THR A 120 -10.36 19.50 -19.99
C THR A 120 -8.85 19.24 -20.01
N ARG A 121 -8.18 19.50 -18.87
CA ARG A 121 -6.76 19.22 -18.72
C ARG A 121 -6.48 17.73 -18.85
N ARG A 122 -7.29 16.87 -18.22
CA ARG A 122 -7.09 15.42 -18.30
C ARG A 122 -7.34 14.86 -19.70
N GLU A 123 -8.38 15.38 -20.41
CA GLU A 123 -8.62 15.03 -21.83
C GLU A 123 -7.38 15.31 -22.67
N PHE A 124 -6.79 16.49 -22.51
CA PHE A 124 -5.54 16.82 -23.18
C PHE A 124 -4.39 15.87 -22.79
N GLN A 125 -4.20 15.59 -21.50
CA GLN A 125 -3.15 14.69 -21.02
C GLN A 125 -3.33 13.26 -21.54
N TRP A 126 -4.56 12.73 -21.59
CA TRP A 126 -4.81 11.40 -22.15
C TRP A 126 -4.43 11.29 -23.63
N GLN A 127 -4.59 12.36 -24.39
CA GLN A 127 -4.26 12.41 -25.82
C GLN A 127 -2.77 12.58 -26.10
N GLN A 128 -1.97 13.04 -25.13
CA GLN A 128 -0.53 13.24 -25.35
C GLN A 128 0.19 11.90 -25.55
N PRO A 129 1.13 11.81 -26.52
CA PRO A 129 1.89 10.60 -26.81
C PRO A 129 3.04 10.39 -25.80
N MET A 130 2.70 10.32 -24.51
CA MET A 130 3.69 10.09 -23.45
C MET A 130 3.90 8.60 -23.23
N ILE A 131 5.17 8.21 -23.07
CA ILE A 131 5.54 6.81 -22.85
C ILE A 131 4.96 6.28 -21.54
N VAL A 132 5.05 7.05 -20.45
CA VAL A 132 4.51 6.64 -19.14
C VAL A 132 3.49 7.65 -18.67
N LYS A 133 2.28 7.18 -18.42
CA LYS A 133 1.20 7.92 -17.78
C LYS A 133 0.96 7.38 -16.38
N LEU A 134 0.79 8.28 -15.42
CA LEU A 134 0.48 7.96 -14.03
C LEU A 134 -0.90 8.50 -13.66
N ALA A 135 -1.82 7.62 -13.30
CA ALA A 135 -3.16 7.97 -12.85
C ALA A 135 -3.45 7.39 -11.46
N ASN A 136 -4.48 7.87 -10.81
CA ASN A 136 -4.99 7.24 -9.60
C ASN A 136 -6.29 6.46 -9.88
N TYR A 137 -6.64 5.54 -8.98
CA TYR A 137 -7.82 4.67 -9.13
C TYR A 137 -9.15 5.44 -9.29
N GLU A 138 -9.29 6.56 -8.60
CA GLU A 138 -10.49 7.38 -8.65
C GLU A 138 -10.68 8.03 -10.04
N LEU A 139 -9.56 8.41 -10.69
CA LEU A 139 -9.58 8.93 -12.06
C LEU A 139 -9.95 7.87 -13.08
N MET A 140 -9.51 6.62 -12.89
CA MET A 140 -9.89 5.54 -13.80
C MET A 140 -11.40 5.35 -13.90
N THR A 141 -12.12 5.50 -12.78
CA THR A 141 -13.59 5.43 -12.77
C THR A 141 -14.25 6.67 -13.40
N ARG A 142 -13.63 7.87 -13.24
CA ARG A 142 -14.19 9.10 -13.80
C ARG A 142 -13.97 9.23 -15.30
N ASP A 143 -12.82 8.77 -15.77
CA ASP A 143 -12.37 8.95 -17.14
C ASP A 143 -12.57 7.65 -17.98
N GLU A 144 -13.30 6.64 -17.47
CA GLU A 144 -13.53 5.35 -18.13
C GLU A 144 -14.06 5.56 -19.56
N SER A 145 -15.13 6.31 -19.71
CA SER A 145 -15.73 6.61 -21.02
C SER A 145 -14.83 7.43 -21.95
N LEU A 146 -14.00 8.31 -21.38
CA LEU A 146 -13.02 9.08 -22.14
C LEU A 146 -11.92 8.18 -22.69
N VAL A 147 -11.32 7.35 -21.84
CA VAL A 147 -10.25 6.40 -22.21
C VAL A 147 -10.74 5.43 -23.29
N GLU A 148 -11.99 4.93 -23.14
CA GLU A 148 -12.64 4.08 -24.12
C GLU A 148 -12.90 4.81 -25.46
N SER A 149 -13.45 6.03 -25.42
CA SER A 149 -13.74 6.82 -26.63
C SER A 149 -12.49 7.21 -27.40
N LEU A 150 -11.36 7.39 -26.73
CA LEU A 150 -10.07 7.65 -27.34
C LEU A 150 -9.40 6.38 -27.88
N GLY A 151 -9.96 5.20 -27.62
CA GLY A 151 -9.41 3.92 -28.04
C GLY A 151 -7.97 3.69 -27.55
N LEU A 152 -7.66 4.10 -26.31
CA LEU A 152 -6.30 4.01 -25.79
C LEU A 152 -5.92 2.56 -25.51
N GLU A 153 -4.79 2.16 -26.07
CA GLU A 153 -4.18 0.86 -25.84
C GLU A 153 -2.82 1.04 -25.16
N PHE A 154 -2.54 0.17 -24.21
CA PHE A 154 -1.30 0.21 -23.45
C PHE A 154 -0.52 -1.09 -23.63
N ASP A 155 0.79 -0.98 -23.89
CA ASP A 155 1.66 -2.16 -23.91
C ASP A 155 1.77 -2.78 -22.52
N LEU A 156 1.73 -1.93 -21.48
CA LEU A 156 1.82 -2.35 -20.08
C LEU A 156 0.90 -1.51 -19.19
N VAL A 157 0.09 -2.19 -18.38
CA VAL A 157 -0.63 -1.55 -17.26
C VAL A 157 -0.11 -2.12 -15.94
N VAL A 158 0.30 -1.24 -15.05
CA VAL A 158 0.82 -1.58 -13.72
C VAL A 158 -0.12 -1.04 -12.65
N LEU A 159 -0.55 -1.90 -11.74
CA LEU A 159 -1.36 -1.54 -10.59
C LEU A 159 -0.51 -1.56 -9.33
N ASP A 160 -0.44 -0.46 -8.61
CA ASP A 160 0.10 -0.42 -7.27
C ASP A 160 -1.02 -0.53 -6.23
N GLU A 161 -0.75 -1.23 -5.11
CA GLU A 161 -1.76 -1.61 -4.12
C GLU A 161 -2.98 -2.29 -4.77
N ALA A 162 -2.69 -3.33 -5.57
CA ALA A 162 -3.66 -4.02 -6.42
C ALA A 162 -4.84 -4.65 -5.64
N GLN A 163 -4.75 -4.82 -4.31
CA GLN A 163 -5.88 -5.23 -3.49
C GLN A 163 -7.09 -4.29 -3.59
N ARG A 164 -6.90 -3.07 -4.12
CA ARG A 164 -8.01 -2.13 -4.39
C ARG A 164 -9.00 -2.64 -5.42
N ILE A 165 -8.59 -3.56 -6.30
CA ILE A 165 -9.45 -4.16 -7.31
C ILE A 165 -9.94 -5.57 -6.95
N LYS A 166 -9.70 -6.05 -5.73
CA LYS A 166 -10.11 -7.38 -5.27
C LYS A 166 -11.62 -7.61 -5.38
N ASN A 167 -12.43 -6.59 -5.15
CA ASN A 167 -13.87 -6.66 -5.35
C ASN A 167 -14.21 -6.46 -6.83
N ARG A 168 -14.57 -7.56 -7.50
CA ARG A 168 -14.90 -7.59 -8.93
C ARG A 168 -16.08 -6.71 -9.33
N SER A 169 -17.06 -6.49 -8.44
CA SER A 169 -18.24 -5.68 -8.69
C SER A 169 -18.06 -4.18 -8.53
N SER A 170 -16.93 -3.73 -7.96
CA SER A 170 -16.68 -2.31 -7.78
C SER A 170 -16.49 -1.58 -9.12
N ALA A 171 -16.93 -0.31 -9.19
CA ALA A 171 -16.74 0.52 -10.38
C ALA A 171 -15.26 0.63 -10.76
N THR A 172 -14.40 0.84 -9.78
CA THR A 172 -12.94 0.91 -9.99
C THR A 172 -12.38 -0.36 -10.62
N SER A 173 -12.81 -1.54 -10.12
CA SER A 173 -12.35 -2.82 -10.66
C SER A 173 -12.82 -3.03 -12.11
N ARG A 174 -14.04 -2.63 -12.45
CA ARG A 174 -14.56 -2.70 -13.82
C ARG A 174 -13.79 -1.79 -14.76
N ALA A 175 -13.64 -0.52 -14.40
CA ALA A 175 -12.90 0.47 -15.20
C ALA A 175 -11.47 0.04 -15.49
N VAL A 176 -10.76 -0.47 -14.48
CA VAL A 176 -9.37 -0.93 -14.64
C VAL A 176 -9.28 -2.20 -15.50
N ARG A 177 -10.23 -3.12 -15.38
CA ARG A 177 -10.25 -4.34 -16.20
C ARG A 177 -10.63 -4.09 -17.65
N ALA A 178 -11.42 -3.06 -17.93
CA ALA A 178 -11.82 -2.68 -19.28
C ALA A 178 -10.65 -2.13 -20.12
N LEU A 179 -9.54 -1.72 -19.50
CA LEU A 179 -8.37 -1.19 -20.19
C LEU A 179 -7.79 -2.21 -21.19
N GLN A 180 -7.60 -1.77 -22.43
CA GLN A 180 -6.92 -2.54 -23.45
C GLN A 180 -5.41 -2.55 -23.18
N ARG A 181 -4.81 -3.74 -23.06
CA ARG A 181 -3.40 -3.89 -22.68
C ARG A 181 -2.81 -5.22 -23.13
N THR A 182 -1.51 -5.21 -23.37
CA THR A 182 -0.74 -6.41 -23.71
C THR A 182 -0.16 -7.09 -22.48
N ARG A 183 0.35 -6.28 -21.52
CA ARG A 183 0.95 -6.78 -20.28
C ARG A 183 0.20 -6.22 -19.06
N SER A 184 0.06 -7.04 -18.03
CA SER A 184 -0.66 -6.72 -16.79
C SER A 184 0.22 -7.04 -15.59
N TRP A 185 0.66 -6.02 -14.85
CA TRP A 185 1.42 -6.22 -13.62
C TRP A 185 0.68 -5.66 -12.41
N ALA A 186 0.76 -6.39 -11.31
CA ALA A 186 0.20 -5.97 -10.03
C ALA A 186 1.28 -5.94 -8.96
N LEU A 187 1.30 -4.88 -8.16
CA LEU A 187 2.14 -4.73 -6.98
C LEU A 187 1.22 -4.73 -5.76
N THR A 188 1.54 -5.53 -4.76
CA THR A 188 0.77 -5.56 -3.51
C THR A 188 1.65 -6.05 -2.36
N GLY A 189 1.45 -5.53 -1.15
CA GLY A 189 2.07 -6.08 0.05
C GLY A 189 1.27 -7.25 0.65
N THR A 190 -0.01 -7.35 0.28
CA THR A 190 -0.99 -8.27 0.86
C THR A 190 -1.86 -8.89 -0.23
N PRO A 191 -1.34 -9.85 -1.03
CA PRO A 191 -2.06 -10.43 -2.17
C PRO A 191 -3.33 -11.19 -1.74
N VAL A 192 -3.31 -11.74 -0.53
CA VAL A 192 -4.46 -12.42 0.09
C VAL A 192 -4.61 -11.87 1.51
N GLU A 193 -5.58 -10.98 1.71
CA GLU A 193 -5.85 -10.42 3.05
C GLU A 193 -6.88 -11.25 3.81
N ASN A 194 -8.01 -11.56 3.17
CA ASN A 194 -9.14 -12.16 3.85
C ASN A 194 -9.59 -13.49 3.24
N SER A 195 -9.41 -13.68 1.93
CA SER A 195 -9.91 -14.89 1.25
C SER A 195 -9.17 -15.17 -0.06
N ALA A 196 -9.28 -16.42 -0.54
CA ALA A 196 -8.81 -16.80 -1.86
C ALA A 196 -9.52 -16.02 -2.99
N GLU A 197 -10.72 -15.52 -2.74
CA GLU A 197 -11.47 -14.68 -3.69
C GLU A 197 -10.79 -13.33 -3.95
N ASP A 198 -10.05 -12.78 -2.97
CA ASP A 198 -9.26 -11.57 -3.16
C ASP A 198 -8.23 -11.77 -4.28
N LEU A 199 -7.60 -12.95 -4.31
CA LEU A 199 -6.65 -13.33 -5.36
C LEU A 199 -7.34 -13.47 -6.72
N VAL A 200 -8.52 -14.10 -6.78
CA VAL A 200 -9.32 -14.21 -8.02
C VAL A 200 -9.63 -12.81 -8.57
N GLY A 201 -10.00 -11.87 -7.70
CA GLY A 201 -10.27 -10.49 -8.11
C GLY A 201 -9.06 -9.79 -8.77
N ILE A 202 -7.85 -10.04 -8.27
CA ILE A 202 -6.62 -9.52 -8.87
C ILE A 202 -6.30 -10.25 -10.18
N PHE A 203 -6.51 -11.57 -10.22
CA PHE A 203 -6.27 -12.37 -11.43
C PHE A 203 -7.21 -12.04 -12.58
N GLU A 204 -8.41 -11.57 -12.33
CA GLU A 204 -9.30 -11.04 -13.38
C GLU A 204 -8.70 -9.83 -14.13
N PHE A 205 -7.73 -9.14 -13.51
CA PHE A 205 -6.92 -8.14 -14.20
C PHE A 205 -5.66 -8.73 -14.83
N ILE A 206 -4.94 -9.61 -14.14
CA ILE A 206 -3.63 -10.14 -14.58
C ILE A 206 -3.81 -11.11 -15.76
N SER A 207 -4.72 -12.08 -15.61
CA SER A 207 -5.03 -13.14 -16.58
C SER A 207 -6.49 -13.53 -16.42
N PRO A 208 -7.41 -12.85 -17.14
CA PRO A 208 -8.86 -13.06 -16.99
C PRO A 208 -9.27 -14.53 -17.19
N GLY A 209 -10.10 -15.03 -16.27
CA GLY A 209 -10.63 -16.40 -16.31
C GLY A 209 -9.65 -17.51 -15.92
N TYR A 210 -8.38 -17.18 -15.61
CA TYR A 210 -7.37 -18.17 -15.24
C TYR A 210 -7.66 -18.78 -13.85
N LEU A 211 -7.95 -17.96 -12.84
CA LEU A 211 -8.44 -18.41 -11.54
C LEU A 211 -9.95 -18.25 -11.46
N ARG A 212 -10.61 -19.22 -10.87
CA ARG A 212 -12.06 -19.25 -10.69
C ARG A 212 -12.43 -19.44 -9.23
N SER A 213 -13.52 -18.82 -8.77
CA SER A 213 -13.98 -18.90 -7.38
C SER A 213 -14.33 -20.32 -6.93
N GLU A 214 -14.69 -21.22 -7.87
CA GLU A 214 -15.03 -22.61 -7.61
C GLU A 214 -13.78 -23.49 -7.36
N MET A 215 -12.59 -23.01 -7.66
CA MET A 215 -11.35 -23.74 -7.44
C MET A 215 -11.05 -23.86 -5.94
N ARG A 216 -10.52 -25.01 -5.55
CA ARG A 216 -10.05 -25.20 -4.17
C ARG A 216 -8.86 -24.27 -3.89
N PRO A 217 -8.73 -23.66 -2.67
CA PRO A 217 -7.64 -22.72 -2.35
C PRO A 217 -6.24 -23.26 -2.64
N ARG A 218 -6.01 -24.56 -2.37
CA ARG A 218 -4.72 -25.21 -2.66
C ARG A 218 -4.43 -25.26 -4.16
N THR A 219 -5.44 -25.56 -4.97
CA THR A 219 -5.30 -25.57 -6.46
C THR A 219 -5.05 -24.17 -6.99
N MET A 220 -5.71 -23.15 -6.44
CA MET A 220 -5.45 -21.76 -6.80
C MET A 220 -4.02 -21.35 -6.47
N GLY A 221 -3.50 -21.75 -5.29
CA GLY A 221 -2.13 -21.45 -4.89
C GLY A 221 -1.10 -22.02 -5.88
N VAL A 222 -1.27 -23.27 -6.28
CA VAL A 222 -0.38 -23.91 -7.26
C VAL A 222 -0.49 -23.24 -8.64
N ALA A 223 -1.72 -22.94 -9.10
CA ALA A 223 -1.93 -22.26 -10.37
C ALA A 223 -1.34 -20.84 -10.39
N ALA A 224 -1.36 -20.13 -9.26
CA ALA A 224 -0.83 -18.78 -9.14
C ALA A 224 0.70 -18.72 -9.02
N GLU A 225 1.38 -19.82 -8.72
CA GLU A 225 2.81 -19.85 -8.38
C GLU A 225 3.70 -19.22 -9.46
N ASP A 226 3.43 -19.50 -10.73
CA ASP A 226 4.20 -18.95 -11.85
C ASP A 226 4.00 -17.44 -12.06
N PHE A 227 2.92 -16.88 -11.55
CA PHE A 227 2.55 -15.47 -11.71
C PHE A 227 2.95 -14.61 -10.52
N VAL A 228 3.21 -15.20 -9.34
CA VAL A 228 3.37 -14.48 -8.08
C VAL A 228 4.78 -14.63 -7.54
N LEU A 229 5.46 -13.52 -7.34
CA LEU A 229 6.69 -13.48 -6.55
C LEU A 229 6.41 -12.85 -5.20
N ARG A 230 6.59 -13.62 -4.12
CA ARG A 230 6.40 -13.17 -2.75
C ARG A 230 7.62 -13.47 -1.89
N ARG A 231 8.16 -12.44 -1.27
CA ARG A 231 9.27 -12.54 -0.32
C ARG A 231 8.96 -11.72 0.93
N THR A 232 9.40 -12.21 2.07
CA THR A 232 9.36 -11.51 3.35
C THR A 232 10.71 -10.88 3.66
N LYS A 233 10.74 -9.92 4.58
CA LYS A 233 12.01 -9.31 5.04
C LYS A 233 12.95 -10.33 5.62
N ASP A 234 12.43 -11.27 6.41
CA ASP A 234 13.21 -12.33 7.04
C ASP A 234 13.89 -13.25 6.02
N MET A 235 13.33 -13.40 4.81
CA MET A 235 13.92 -14.22 3.74
C MET A 235 15.07 -13.53 3.02
N VAL A 236 15.07 -12.19 2.94
CA VAL A 236 15.96 -11.45 2.03
C VAL A 236 16.86 -10.41 2.71
N LEU A 237 16.58 -10.05 3.95
CA LEU A 237 17.32 -9.04 4.72
C LEU A 237 17.86 -9.69 6.02
N THR A 238 18.90 -10.49 5.86
CA THR A 238 19.54 -11.22 6.98
C THR A 238 20.21 -10.29 8.01
N ASP A 239 20.53 -9.07 7.61
CA ASP A 239 21.21 -8.09 8.46
C ASP A 239 20.28 -7.26 9.33
N LEU A 240 18.97 -7.41 9.16
CA LEU A 240 18.01 -6.73 10.03
C LEU A 240 17.95 -7.40 11.40
N PRO A 241 18.03 -6.62 12.48
CA PRO A 241 17.81 -7.16 13.81
C PRO A 241 16.39 -7.73 13.91
N PRO A 242 16.20 -8.77 14.72
CA PRO A 242 14.89 -9.37 14.91
C PRO A 242 13.90 -8.33 15.43
N LYS A 243 12.67 -8.39 14.96
CA LYS A 243 11.59 -7.54 15.42
C LYS A 243 11.26 -7.90 16.86
N MET A 244 11.45 -6.97 17.77
CA MET A 244 11.08 -7.14 19.17
C MET A 244 9.65 -6.65 19.39
N TYR A 245 8.84 -7.46 20.04
CA TYR A 245 7.53 -7.11 20.54
C TYR A 245 7.62 -6.89 22.03
N HIS A 246 7.08 -5.81 22.51
CA HIS A 246 6.99 -5.50 23.93
C HIS A 246 5.55 -5.15 24.27
N ASP A 247 4.87 -6.05 24.98
CA ASP A 247 3.54 -5.81 25.48
C ASP A 247 3.65 -5.14 26.86
N ALA A 248 3.16 -3.92 26.97
CA ALA A 248 3.12 -3.18 28.23
C ALA A 248 1.73 -3.30 28.85
N GLU A 249 1.64 -3.99 29.98
CA GLU A 249 0.44 -4.00 30.80
C GLU A 249 0.36 -2.68 31.58
N ILE A 250 -0.76 -1.98 31.46
CA ILE A 250 -0.95 -0.66 32.06
C ILE A 250 -2.21 -0.71 32.90
N GLU A 251 -2.05 -0.47 34.19
CA GLU A 251 -3.16 -0.34 35.11
C GLU A 251 -3.92 0.97 34.87
N LEU A 252 -5.24 0.90 34.99
CA LEU A 252 -6.08 2.11 34.93
C LEU A 252 -5.82 2.99 36.15
N SER A 253 -5.79 4.29 35.97
CA SER A 253 -5.80 5.23 37.10
C SER A 253 -7.07 5.06 37.91
N TYR A 254 -7.05 5.47 39.19
CA TYR A 254 -8.19 5.35 40.06
C TYR A 254 -9.48 5.94 39.49
N SER A 255 -9.39 7.11 38.86
CA SER A 255 -10.53 7.77 38.21
C SER A 255 -11.01 6.99 36.97
N GLN A 256 -10.09 6.47 36.14
CA GLN A 256 -10.46 5.63 35.00
C GLN A 256 -11.10 4.32 35.45
N ALA A 257 -10.59 3.68 36.50
CA ALA A 257 -11.16 2.45 37.05
C ALA A 257 -12.58 2.65 37.53
N GLN A 258 -12.84 3.78 38.21
CA GLN A 258 -14.22 4.13 38.66
C GLN A 258 -15.16 4.35 37.46
N SER A 259 -14.72 5.09 36.46
CA SER A 259 -15.49 5.34 35.23
C SER A 259 -15.76 4.04 34.47
N TYR A 260 -14.77 3.15 34.39
CA TYR A 260 -14.89 1.83 33.77
C TYR A 260 -15.93 0.97 34.46
N GLN A 261 -15.82 0.79 35.80
CA GLN A 261 -16.76 -0.02 36.60
C GLN A 261 -18.20 0.50 36.52
N ARG A 262 -18.38 1.82 36.54
CA ARG A 262 -19.69 2.44 36.37
C ARG A 262 -20.26 2.15 34.99
N ALA A 263 -19.48 2.38 33.94
CA ALA A 263 -19.91 2.15 32.55
C ALA A 263 -20.21 0.67 32.28
N GLU A 264 -19.45 -0.24 32.86
CA GLU A 264 -19.65 -1.70 32.74
C GLU A 264 -20.97 -2.08 33.46
N LYS A 265 -21.17 -1.66 34.70
CA LYS A 265 -22.39 -1.96 35.48
C LYS A 265 -23.63 -1.42 34.79
N ASP A 266 -23.62 -0.16 34.40
CA ASP A 266 -24.76 0.48 33.71
C ASP A 266 -25.03 -0.17 32.34
N GLY A 267 -23.97 -0.52 31.64
CA GLY A 267 -24.05 -1.19 30.33
C GLY A 267 -24.63 -2.60 30.44
N VAL A 268 -24.17 -3.41 31.42
CA VAL A 268 -24.68 -4.76 31.66
C VAL A 268 -26.15 -4.73 32.07
N LEU A 269 -26.54 -3.80 32.97
CA LEU A 269 -27.93 -3.60 33.36
C LEU A 269 -28.81 -3.29 32.14
N ARG A 270 -28.40 -2.33 31.31
CA ARG A 270 -29.11 -1.96 30.09
C ARG A 270 -29.25 -3.12 29.10
N LEU A 271 -28.20 -3.93 28.93
CA LEU A 271 -28.25 -5.13 28.08
C LEU A 271 -29.21 -6.17 28.64
N SER A 272 -29.27 -6.37 29.95
CA SER A 272 -30.17 -7.31 30.59
C SER A 272 -31.64 -6.88 30.50
N GLU A 273 -31.93 -5.58 30.54
CA GLU A 273 -33.27 -5.01 30.39
C GLU A 273 -33.83 -5.17 28.94
N MET A 274 -32.96 -5.24 27.93
CA MET A 274 -33.36 -5.39 26.54
C MET A 274 -33.91 -6.79 26.18
N GLY A 275 -33.63 -7.81 26.96
CA GLY A 275 -34.19 -9.16 26.80
C GLY A 275 -34.10 -9.66 25.34
N HIS A 276 -35.27 -9.90 24.72
CA HIS A 276 -35.37 -10.40 23.35
C HIS A 276 -34.97 -9.36 22.25
N GLU A 277 -34.88 -8.08 22.58
CA GLU A 277 -34.44 -7.03 21.66
C GLU A 277 -32.92 -6.87 21.62
N LEU A 278 -32.18 -7.66 22.38
CA LEU A 278 -30.74 -7.63 22.46
C LEU A 278 -30.13 -8.02 21.10
N LYS A 279 -29.41 -7.09 20.48
CA LYS A 279 -28.63 -7.32 19.27
C LYS A 279 -27.13 -7.29 19.58
N ILE A 280 -26.36 -8.04 18.82
CA ILE A 280 -24.89 -8.07 18.94
C ILE A 280 -24.26 -6.68 18.87
N GLN A 281 -24.90 -5.75 18.17
CA GLN A 281 -24.48 -4.35 18.04
C GLN A 281 -24.45 -3.63 19.41
N HIS A 282 -25.41 -3.90 20.30
CA HIS A 282 -25.47 -3.28 21.64
C HIS A 282 -24.30 -3.74 22.52
N VAL A 283 -23.90 -5.01 22.38
CA VAL A 283 -22.71 -5.54 23.07
C VAL A 283 -21.44 -4.87 22.57
N PHE A 284 -21.31 -4.73 21.24
CA PHE A 284 -20.16 -4.02 20.64
C PHE A 284 -20.09 -2.56 21.06
N GLU A 285 -21.23 -1.87 21.19
CA GLU A 285 -21.30 -0.49 21.67
C GLU A 285 -20.76 -0.36 23.08
N LEU A 286 -21.15 -1.27 23.98
CA LEU A 286 -20.60 -1.32 25.35
C LEU A 286 -19.09 -1.56 25.32
N VAL A 287 -18.62 -2.56 24.58
CA VAL A 287 -17.18 -2.87 24.46
C VAL A 287 -16.40 -1.68 23.92
N LEU A 288 -16.92 -0.96 22.93
CA LEU A 288 -16.28 0.24 22.39
C LEU A 288 -16.20 1.35 23.44
N ARG A 289 -17.27 1.54 24.22
CA ARG A 289 -17.28 2.53 25.32
C ARG A 289 -16.25 2.21 26.40
N LEU A 290 -16.14 0.94 26.79
CA LEU A 290 -15.14 0.50 27.78
C LEU A 290 -13.71 0.68 27.24
N LYS A 291 -13.48 0.34 25.97
CA LYS A 291 -12.19 0.61 25.29
C LYS A 291 -11.85 2.10 25.23
N GLN A 292 -12.84 2.97 25.01
CA GLN A 292 -12.61 4.42 25.05
C GLN A 292 -12.14 4.89 26.41
N ILE A 293 -12.79 4.43 27.50
CA ILE A 293 -12.39 4.77 28.86
C ILE A 293 -10.97 4.29 29.15
N CYS A 294 -10.60 3.09 28.71
CA CYS A 294 -9.22 2.57 28.85
C CYS A 294 -8.17 3.38 28.08
N ASN A 295 -8.55 4.01 26.97
CA ASN A 295 -7.61 4.85 26.21
C ASN A 295 -7.56 6.27 26.77
N PHE A 296 -8.72 6.89 26.93
CA PHE A 296 -8.88 8.24 27.44
C PHE A 296 -10.26 8.37 28.07
N ASP A 297 -10.32 8.57 29.37
CA ASP A 297 -11.60 8.70 30.08
C ASP A 297 -12.26 10.05 29.77
N PRO A 298 -13.41 10.07 29.09
CA PRO A 298 -14.08 11.31 28.72
C PRO A 298 -14.66 12.08 29.92
N VAL A 299 -14.75 11.45 31.10
CA VAL A 299 -15.31 12.05 32.33
C VAL A 299 -14.20 12.72 33.14
N SER A 300 -13.14 11.99 33.45
CA SER A 300 -12.04 12.51 34.29
C SER A 300 -10.93 13.18 33.48
N GLY A 301 -10.87 12.94 32.15
CA GLY A 301 -9.75 13.39 31.33
C GLY A 301 -8.46 12.61 31.54
N ALA A 302 -8.47 11.54 32.34
CA ALA A 302 -7.28 10.75 32.65
C ALA A 302 -7.00 9.70 31.60
N SER A 303 -5.71 9.42 31.37
CA SER A 303 -5.25 8.37 30.46
C SER A 303 -3.91 7.79 30.91
N SER A 304 -3.92 6.68 31.63
CA SER A 304 -2.70 5.96 32.02
C SER A 304 -1.88 5.51 30.81
N LYS A 305 -2.52 5.28 29.66
CA LYS A 305 -1.82 4.95 28.40
C LYS A 305 -1.05 6.14 27.86
N LEU A 306 -1.61 7.35 27.95
CA LEU A 306 -0.94 8.57 27.52
C LEU A 306 0.24 8.87 28.43
N ASP A 307 0.05 8.78 29.75
CA ASP A 307 1.11 9.01 30.74
C ASP A 307 2.31 8.06 30.50
N ARG A 308 2.02 6.79 30.22
CA ARG A 308 3.05 5.81 29.90
C ARG A 308 3.72 6.12 28.56
N LEU A 309 2.94 6.47 27.53
CA LEU A 309 3.45 6.82 26.22
C LEU A 309 4.36 8.06 26.28
N GLU A 310 4.00 9.06 27.09
CA GLU A 310 4.84 10.26 27.28
C GLU A 310 6.19 9.88 27.89
N ALA A 311 6.22 9.01 28.89
CA ALA A 311 7.46 8.52 29.50
C ALA A 311 8.32 7.74 28.50
N ASP A 312 7.74 6.83 27.73
CA ASP A 312 8.45 6.06 26.69
C ASP A 312 9.00 6.99 25.59
N LEU A 313 8.27 8.05 25.22
CA LEU A 313 8.72 9.04 24.22
C LEU A 313 9.84 9.92 24.73
N GLU A 314 9.85 10.28 26.01
CA GLU A 314 10.96 11.01 26.63
C GLU A 314 12.26 10.18 26.58
N GLU A 315 12.18 8.87 26.86
CA GLU A 315 13.32 7.96 26.77
C GLU A 315 13.83 7.85 25.32
N VAL A 316 12.92 7.68 24.35
CA VAL A 316 13.26 7.62 22.92
C VAL A 316 13.93 8.92 22.47
N ALA A 317 13.40 10.07 22.89
CA ALA A 317 13.95 11.37 22.55
C ALA A 317 15.35 11.57 23.17
N ALA A 318 15.53 11.18 24.44
CA ALA A 318 16.82 11.23 25.12
C ALA A 318 17.88 10.36 24.44
N SER A 319 17.47 9.21 23.90
CA SER A 319 18.37 8.31 23.14
C SER A 319 18.64 8.76 21.70
N GLY A 320 18.09 9.89 21.25
CA GLY A 320 18.22 10.41 19.88
C GLY A 320 17.53 9.59 18.80
N LYS A 321 16.68 8.66 19.19
CA LYS A 321 15.90 7.79 18.29
C LYS A 321 14.59 8.46 17.86
N LYS A 322 13.88 7.83 16.92
CA LYS A 322 12.58 8.28 16.42
C LYS A 322 11.52 7.24 16.77
N ALA A 323 10.30 7.70 17.05
CA ALA A 323 9.14 6.85 17.29
C ALA A 323 8.03 7.18 16.29
N ILE A 324 7.24 6.15 15.94
CA ILE A 324 6.01 6.29 15.19
C ILE A 324 4.88 5.73 16.07
N ILE A 325 3.85 6.54 16.29
CA ILE A 325 2.72 6.17 17.12
C ILE A 325 1.51 5.92 16.22
N PHE A 326 0.89 4.76 16.40
CA PHE A 326 -0.36 4.41 15.73
C PHE A 326 -1.50 4.41 16.75
N SER A 327 -2.60 5.08 16.45
CA SER A 327 -3.80 5.11 17.27
C SER A 327 -5.03 4.85 16.42
N GLN A 328 -5.97 4.07 16.95
CA GLN A 328 -7.31 3.88 16.34
C GLN A 328 -8.28 5.04 16.70
N TRP A 329 -7.90 5.90 17.62
CA TRP A 329 -8.74 6.96 18.14
C TRP A 329 -8.21 8.31 17.67
N VAL A 330 -9.09 9.10 17.06
CA VAL A 330 -8.81 10.48 16.65
C VAL A 330 -9.32 11.40 17.75
N ASP A 331 -8.52 12.42 18.11
CA ASP A 331 -8.85 13.36 19.18
C ASP A 331 -10.19 14.09 18.91
N ARG A 332 -11.00 14.28 19.96
CA ARG A 332 -12.34 14.88 19.85
C ARG A 332 -12.36 16.32 19.31
N LYS A 333 -11.24 17.01 19.29
CA LYS A 333 -11.16 18.37 18.72
C LYS A 333 -11.26 18.39 17.19
N SER A 334 -10.86 17.32 16.52
CA SER A 334 -10.99 17.19 15.06
C SER A 334 -12.35 16.67 14.61
N THR A 335 -13.14 16.05 15.49
CA THR A 335 -14.45 15.45 15.16
C THR A 335 -15.59 16.47 15.05
N ARG A 336 -15.40 17.72 15.44
CA ARG A 336 -16.43 18.77 15.26
C ARG A 336 -16.55 19.30 13.82
N LEU A 337 -15.66 18.91 12.92
CA LEU A 337 -15.65 19.41 11.54
C LEU A 337 -16.04 18.41 10.46
N ASN A 338 -16.25 17.13 10.78
CA ASN A 338 -16.67 16.14 9.77
C ASN A 338 -17.70 15.15 10.31
N SER A 339 -18.96 15.53 10.26
CA SER A 339 -20.09 14.60 10.33
C SER A 339 -20.31 13.98 8.95
N SER A 340 -19.53 12.99 8.58
CA SER A 340 -19.89 12.03 7.54
C SER A 340 -19.04 10.77 7.66
N HIS A 341 -19.74 9.69 7.87
CA HIS A 341 -19.32 8.30 7.91
C HIS A 341 -18.05 7.96 7.12
N LYS A 342 -16.93 7.63 7.83
CA LYS A 342 -16.05 6.53 7.41
C LYS A 342 -15.10 6.14 8.55
N PRO A 343 -14.83 4.83 8.73
CA PRO A 343 -14.02 4.31 9.82
C PRO A 343 -12.53 4.36 9.49
N ILE A 344 -11.72 4.44 10.54
CA ILE A 344 -10.27 4.23 10.57
C ILE A 344 -9.46 5.39 9.98
N SER A 345 -9.27 6.42 10.78
CA SER A 345 -8.17 7.36 10.59
C SER A 345 -7.02 6.94 11.51
N TYR A 346 -5.88 6.59 10.93
CA TYR A 346 -4.64 6.43 11.68
C TYR A 346 -4.03 7.82 11.86
N ALA A 347 -3.83 8.25 13.10
CA ALA A 347 -3.05 9.44 13.39
C ALA A 347 -1.57 9.02 13.49
N VAL A 348 -0.73 9.55 12.61
CA VAL A 348 0.72 9.38 12.67
C VAL A 348 1.32 10.63 13.28
N PHE A 349 1.89 10.53 14.46
CA PHE A 349 2.63 11.62 15.08
C PHE A 349 4.12 11.44 14.80
N CYS A 350 4.73 12.42 14.17
CA CYS A 350 6.17 12.46 13.92
C CYS A 350 6.82 13.48 14.86
N LEU A 351 7.60 13.01 15.81
CA LEU A 351 8.39 13.90 16.67
C LEU A 351 9.59 14.44 15.89
N LYS A 352 9.61 15.75 15.67
CA LYS A 352 10.75 16.43 15.07
C LYS A 352 11.73 16.83 16.18
N LYS A 353 13.01 16.46 16.05
CA LYS A 353 14.05 16.89 16.97
C LYS A 353 14.14 18.42 16.93
N GLN A 354 13.89 19.08 18.04
CA GLN A 354 14.27 20.49 18.20
C GLN A 354 15.79 20.58 18.27
N THR A 355 16.38 21.34 17.36
CA THR A 355 17.80 21.70 17.45
C THR A 355 18.00 22.75 18.56
N PRO A 356 19.12 22.74 19.30
CA PRO A 356 19.32 23.55 20.51
C PRO A 356 19.47 25.05 20.29
N ASN A 357 19.08 25.63 19.17
CA ASN A 357 19.30 27.05 18.85
C ASN A 357 18.03 27.93 18.83
N ASP A 358 16.89 27.43 19.28
CA ASP A 358 15.70 28.27 19.43
C ASP A 358 15.51 28.59 20.91
N SER A 359 15.74 29.86 21.26
CA SER A 359 15.53 30.44 22.60
C SER A 359 14.07 30.20 23.08
N PRO A 360 13.87 29.88 24.36
CA PRO A 360 12.56 29.51 24.87
C PRO A 360 11.69 30.76 25.04
N THR A 361 10.67 30.92 24.26
CA THR A 361 9.47 31.65 24.65
C THR A 361 8.51 30.64 25.32
N PRO A 362 7.87 31.00 26.46
CA PRO A 362 7.02 30.07 27.20
C PRO A 362 5.64 30.00 26.56
N HIS A 363 5.50 29.09 25.61
CA HIS A 363 4.18 28.68 25.11
C HIS A 363 4.13 27.17 25.06
N SER A 364 3.03 26.66 25.63
CA SER A 364 2.61 25.27 25.64
C SER A 364 2.92 24.52 24.33
N PRO A 365 3.29 23.21 24.37
CA PRO A 365 3.63 22.45 23.19
C PRO A 365 2.44 22.39 22.23
N SER A 366 2.54 23.09 21.12
CA SER A 366 1.59 23.01 20.02
C SER A 366 1.90 21.76 19.22
N PHE A 367 1.09 20.74 19.34
CA PHE A 367 1.10 19.58 18.46
C PHE A 367 0.49 20.00 17.11
N SER A 368 1.32 20.10 16.09
CA SER A 368 0.86 20.26 14.73
C SER A 368 0.52 18.88 14.14
N SER A 369 -0.77 18.60 14.04
CA SER A 369 -1.29 17.44 13.33
C SER A 369 -1.24 17.70 11.82
N HIS A 370 -0.35 17.05 11.10
CA HIS A 370 -0.48 16.93 9.65
C HIS A 370 -1.32 15.71 9.33
N THR A 371 -2.55 15.96 8.93
CA THR A 371 -3.44 14.95 8.39
C THR A 371 -3.03 14.68 6.95
N PHE A 372 -2.52 13.50 6.67
CA PHE A 372 -2.41 13.02 5.31
C PHE A 372 -3.68 12.23 4.96
N TYR A 373 -4.36 12.68 3.93
CA TYR A 373 -5.49 11.99 3.32
C TYR A 373 -5.02 10.82 2.44
#